data_2c6b83b551dccf4ab52192b1f6306da9
#
_entry.id   2c6b83b551dccf4ab52192b1f6306da9
#
_cell.length_a   1.000
_cell.length_b   1.000
_cell.length_c   1.000
_cell.angle_alpha   90.00
_cell.angle_beta   90.00
_cell.angle_gamma   90.00
#
_symmetry.space_group_name_H-M   'P 1'
#
loop_
_entity.id
_entity.type
_entity.pdbx_description
1 polymer ?
#
loop_
_entity_poly.entity_id
_entity_poly.type
_entity_poly.pdbx_seq_one_letter_code
_entity_poly.pdbx_strand_id
1 'polypeptide(L)'
;MSSNKNTLILEPQDYSNRSISIYKSMGTVFEYNKDFNNHKEIHIIICRLGLFLDMEFLSKFPSLEIIGSSTTSLTHIDEKVIQDRHIRVLSLRDCFEKISNITSTSELTIGLTIDLVRRMSAYSNSVLKDGTWNRDQFKTRQISSMNIGVLGLGRVGSFVAEVFGKFGANVSFFDCNDSIESHLAKSVSKNALLETSDILILCPSWKHGNPIIMGNREFNIIKEGVLLVNTSRAEVIDHDRLVESIKLGKVSGYATDVLPIKYENDNAGSHELVKLYEDGFNIIITPHIGGRTTDAMSYTEDCIADLVLSHYNL
;
A
#
# COMPACT_ATOMS: atom_id res chain seq x y z
N MET A 1 -31.55 -25.94 7.09
CA MET A 1 -30.53 -26.19 8.12
C MET A 1 -29.32 -25.39 7.71
N SER A 2 -28.98 -24.33 8.42
CA SER A 2 -27.77 -23.52 8.14
C SER A 2 -26.57 -24.44 8.37
N SER A 3 -25.83 -24.76 7.31
CA SER A 3 -24.58 -25.51 7.45
C SER A 3 -23.61 -24.65 8.26
N ASN A 4 -23.13 -25.20 9.38
CA ASN A 4 -22.16 -24.53 10.25
C ASN A 4 -20.88 -24.18 9.45
N LYS A 5 -20.53 -22.91 9.29
CA LYS A 5 -19.40 -22.42 8.49
C LYS A 5 -18.31 -21.86 9.41
N ASN A 6 -17.35 -22.70 9.73
CA ASN A 6 -16.25 -22.33 10.61
C ASN A 6 -15.27 -21.41 9.92
N THR A 7 -14.87 -20.36 10.62
CA THR A 7 -13.97 -19.31 10.14
C THR A 7 -12.63 -19.36 10.86
N LEU A 8 -11.54 -19.26 10.11
CA LEU A 8 -10.19 -19.07 10.62
C LEU A 8 -9.71 -17.65 10.30
N ILE A 9 -9.32 -16.89 11.32
CA ILE A 9 -8.71 -15.54 11.16
C ILE A 9 -7.20 -15.70 11.28
N LEU A 10 -6.47 -15.30 10.22
CA LEU A 10 -5.02 -15.50 10.16
C LEU A 10 -4.23 -14.48 10.98
N GLU A 11 -4.69 -13.22 11.02
CA GLU A 11 -4.08 -12.17 11.85
C GLU A 11 -5.13 -11.60 12.82
N PRO A 12 -5.35 -12.27 13.97
CA PRO A 12 -6.50 -12.01 14.83
C PRO A 12 -6.45 -10.71 15.64
N GLN A 13 -5.32 -9.99 15.65
CA GLN A 13 -5.17 -8.78 16.45
C GLN A 13 -6.06 -7.65 15.92
N ASP A 14 -6.73 -6.98 16.84
CA ASP A 14 -7.50 -5.75 16.59
C ASP A 14 -8.65 -5.88 15.59
N TYR A 15 -9.28 -7.08 15.49
CA TYR A 15 -10.46 -7.25 14.63
C TYR A 15 -11.70 -6.55 15.21
N SER A 16 -12.52 -5.99 14.32
CA SER A 16 -13.80 -5.38 14.65
C SER A 16 -14.73 -6.37 15.39
N ASN A 17 -15.32 -5.90 16.49
CA ASN A 17 -16.29 -6.69 17.24
C ASN A 17 -17.51 -7.10 16.40
N ARG A 18 -17.90 -6.23 15.44
CA ARG A 18 -19.01 -6.50 14.53
C ARG A 18 -18.66 -7.63 13.57
N SER A 19 -17.48 -7.59 12.91
CA SER A 19 -17.06 -8.65 12.00
C SER A 19 -16.95 -10.01 12.71
N ILE A 20 -16.36 -10.04 13.91
CA ILE A 20 -16.29 -11.26 14.75
C ILE A 20 -17.68 -11.78 15.09
N SER A 21 -18.63 -10.91 15.43
CA SER A 21 -20.02 -11.32 15.72
C SER A 21 -20.71 -11.94 14.50
N ILE A 22 -20.48 -11.40 13.30
CA ILE A 22 -20.97 -11.95 12.05
C ILE A 22 -20.41 -13.34 11.82
N TYR A 23 -19.09 -13.54 11.92
CA TYR A 23 -18.48 -14.87 11.74
C TYR A 23 -18.97 -15.88 12.77
N LYS A 24 -19.13 -15.48 14.05
CA LYS A 24 -19.71 -16.32 15.11
C LYS A 24 -21.17 -16.73 14.84
N SER A 25 -21.94 -15.91 14.14
CA SER A 25 -23.32 -16.26 13.77
C SER A 25 -23.40 -17.37 12.71
N MET A 26 -22.32 -17.54 11.93
CA MET A 26 -22.23 -18.58 10.89
C MET A 26 -21.63 -19.89 11.39
N GLY A 27 -20.76 -19.84 12.42
CA GLY A 27 -20.09 -21.01 12.96
C GLY A 27 -19.05 -20.67 14.02
N THR A 28 -18.13 -21.61 14.27
CA THR A 28 -17.03 -21.40 15.20
C THR A 28 -15.96 -20.51 14.56
N VAL A 29 -15.46 -19.54 15.32
CA VAL A 29 -14.33 -18.68 14.91
C VAL A 29 -13.07 -19.15 15.60
N PHE A 30 -12.05 -19.44 14.81
CA PHE A 30 -10.73 -19.85 15.24
C PHE A 30 -9.73 -18.72 14.94
N GLU A 31 -8.71 -18.62 15.78
CA GLU A 31 -7.57 -17.75 15.58
C GLU A 31 -6.34 -18.58 15.16
N TYR A 32 -5.67 -18.15 14.10
CA TYR A 32 -4.49 -18.85 13.63
C TYR A 32 -3.29 -18.61 14.55
N ASN A 33 -2.63 -19.68 14.90
CA ASN A 33 -1.32 -19.69 15.54
C ASN A 33 -0.51 -20.88 15.01
N LYS A 34 0.77 -20.99 15.38
CA LYS A 34 1.66 -22.06 14.88
C LYS A 34 1.21 -23.47 15.27
N ASP A 35 0.43 -23.59 16.34
CA ASP A 35 -0.05 -24.87 16.87
C ASP A 35 -1.48 -25.19 16.40
N PHE A 36 -2.04 -24.39 15.48
CA PHE A 36 -3.38 -24.59 14.96
C PHE A 36 -3.51 -25.96 14.24
N ASN A 37 -4.49 -26.78 14.60
CA ASN A 37 -4.66 -28.16 14.14
C ASN A 37 -6.05 -28.53 13.59
N ASN A 38 -7.05 -27.65 13.71
CA ASN A 38 -8.44 -27.92 13.25
C ASN A 38 -8.64 -27.65 11.75
N HIS A 39 -7.65 -27.95 10.92
CA HIS A 39 -7.61 -27.58 9.50
C HIS A 39 -8.80 -28.14 8.69
N LYS A 40 -9.29 -29.34 9.00
CA LYS A 40 -10.36 -30.01 8.23
C LYS A 40 -11.74 -29.37 8.41
N GLU A 41 -11.92 -28.61 9.48
CA GLU A 41 -13.21 -28.01 9.83
C GLU A 41 -13.37 -26.57 9.30
N ILE A 42 -12.32 -26.01 8.67
CA ILE A 42 -12.32 -24.62 8.22
C ILE A 42 -12.95 -24.52 6.84
N HIS A 43 -13.96 -23.66 6.72
CA HIS A 43 -14.68 -23.33 5.50
C HIS A 43 -14.33 -21.93 4.97
N ILE A 44 -13.98 -21.03 5.88
CA ILE A 44 -13.68 -19.62 5.59
C ILE A 44 -12.33 -19.27 6.19
N ILE A 45 -11.45 -18.69 5.39
CA ILE A 45 -10.23 -18.04 5.87
C ILE A 45 -10.37 -16.52 5.70
N ILE A 46 -10.10 -15.78 6.77
CA ILE A 46 -10.03 -14.31 6.73
C ILE A 46 -8.58 -13.89 6.90
N CYS A 47 -8.09 -13.06 5.97
CA CYS A 47 -6.70 -12.63 5.94
C CYS A 47 -6.53 -11.14 5.64
N ARG A 48 -5.37 -10.65 6.00
CA ARG A 48 -4.79 -9.35 5.60
C ARG A 48 -3.59 -9.61 4.69
N LEU A 49 -2.40 -9.09 5.02
CA LEU A 49 -1.19 -9.20 4.20
C LEU A 49 -0.05 -10.02 4.84
N GLY A 50 -0.21 -10.47 6.09
CA GLY A 50 0.87 -11.05 6.89
C GLY A 50 1.33 -12.45 6.46
N LEU A 51 0.52 -13.17 5.66
CA LEU A 51 0.84 -14.53 5.20
C LEU A 51 0.61 -14.66 3.69
N PHE A 52 1.48 -15.43 3.04
CA PHE A 52 1.27 -15.85 1.66
C PHE A 52 0.45 -17.14 1.61
N LEU A 53 -0.66 -17.11 0.91
CA LEU A 53 -1.58 -18.22 0.79
C LEU A 53 -1.25 -19.02 -0.48
N ASP A 54 -0.23 -19.85 -0.38
CA ASP A 54 0.23 -20.75 -1.44
C ASP A 54 -0.41 -22.14 -1.37
N MET A 55 0.00 -23.02 -2.26
CA MET A 55 -0.43 -24.42 -2.29
C MET A 55 -0.09 -25.16 -0.99
N GLU A 56 1.10 -24.93 -0.42
CA GLU A 56 1.52 -25.61 0.81
C GLU A 56 0.62 -25.23 1.99
N PHE A 57 0.32 -23.95 2.13
CA PHE A 57 -0.57 -23.47 3.18
C PHE A 57 -2.01 -23.90 2.96
N LEU A 58 -2.56 -23.64 1.79
CA LEU A 58 -3.98 -23.89 1.49
C LEU A 58 -4.35 -25.38 1.42
N SER A 59 -3.41 -26.27 1.06
CA SER A 59 -3.67 -27.71 1.03
C SER A 59 -4.02 -28.30 2.40
N LYS A 60 -3.66 -27.61 3.48
CA LYS A 60 -4.01 -28.02 4.86
C LYS A 60 -5.52 -27.92 5.14
N PHE A 61 -6.26 -27.13 4.34
CA PHE A 61 -7.68 -26.82 4.55
C PHE A 61 -8.57 -27.45 3.46
N PRO A 62 -8.87 -28.74 3.52
CA PRO A 62 -9.60 -29.45 2.46
C PRO A 62 -11.05 -28.98 2.28
N SER A 63 -11.69 -28.44 3.35
CA SER A 63 -13.06 -27.95 3.33
C SER A 63 -13.19 -26.45 3.01
N LEU A 64 -12.09 -25.78 2.66
CA LEU A 64 -12.07 -24.34 2.41
C LEU A 64 -12.90 -23.97 1.18
N GLU A 65 -13.85 -23.06 1.35
CA GLU A 65 -14.77 -22.57 0.32
C GLU A 65 -14.48 -21.09 -0.03
N ILE A 66 -14.17 -20.28 1.00
CA ILE A 66 -14.02 -18.82 0.87
C ILE A 66 -12.72 -18.36 1.50
N ILE A 67 -12.06 -17.43 0.81
CA ILE A 67 -11.04 -16.54 1.39
C ILE A 67 -11.57 -15.11 1.35
N GLY A 68 -11.74 -14.49 2.53
CA GLY A 68 -12.05 -13.07 2.67
C GLY A 68 -10.79 -12.27 2.94
N SER A 69 -10.48 -11.30 2.08
CA SER A 69 -9.29 -10.45 2.23
C SER A 69 -9.66 -8.99 2.42
N SER A 70 -9.31 -8.43 3.58
CA SER A 70 -9.54 -7.01 3.90
C SER A 70 -8.56 -6.09 3.15
N THR A 71 -8.23 -6.43 1.89
CA THR A 71 -7.31 -5.68 1.03
C THR A 71 -7.85 -5.53 -0.39
N THR A 72 -7.38 -4.52 -1.11
CA THR A 72 -7.68 -4.35 -2.54
C THR A 72 -6.71 -5.12 -3.44
N SER A 73 -5.48 -5.37 -2.97
CA SER A 73 -4.50 -6.19 -3.69
C SER A 73 -4.52 -7.62 -3.17
N LEU A 74 -4.42 -8.57 -4.07
CA LEU A 74 -4.43 -10.01 -3.78
C LEU A 74 -3.08 -10.68 -4.07
N THR A 75 -1.99 -9.90 -4.08
CA THR A 75 -0.64 -10.41 -4.38
C THR A 75 -0.12 -11.43 -3.36
N HIS A 76 -0.73 -11.50 -2.18
CA HIS A 76 -0.45 -12.47 -1.13
C HIS A 76 -1.24 -13.80 -1.27
N ILE A 77 -2.03 -13.96 -2.33
CA ILE A 77 -2.83 -15.18 -2.61
C ILE A 77 -2.40 -15.75 -3.95
N ASP A 78 -2.06 -17.03 -3.99
CA ASP A 78 -1.71 -17.73 -5.22
C ASP A 78 -2.96 -17.97 -6.08
N GLU A 79 -3.09 -17.21 -7.17
CA GLU A 79 -4.24 -17.25 -8.08
C GLU A 79 -4.45 -18.64 -8.70
N LYS A 80 -3.37 -19.38 -8.99
CA LYS A 80 -3.46 -20.72 -9.57
C LYS A 80 -4.10 -21.71 -8.60
N VAL A 81 -3.68 -21.68 -7.34
CA VAL A 81 -4.26 -22.55 -6.29
C VAL A 81 -5.74 -22.25 -6.10
N ILE A 82 -6.12 -20.98 -6.11
CA ILE A 82 -7.54 -20.58 -6.00
C ILE A 82 -8.38 -21.12 -7.14
N GLN A 83 -7.88 -21.03 -8.38
CA GLN A 83 -8.57 -21.54 -9.57
C GLN A 83 -8.68 -23.08 -9.55
N ASP A 84 -7.58 -23.77 -9.28
CA ASP A 84 -7.52 -25.24 -9.29
C ASP A 84 -8.44 -25.86 -8.20
N ARG A 85 -8.65 -25.17 -7.09
CA ARG A 85 -9.48 -25.62 -5.97
C ARG A 85 -10.88 -25.02 -5.95
N HIS A 86 -11.22 -24.15 -6.90
CA HIS A 86 -12.50 -23.44 -6.98
C HIS A 86 -12.86 -22.67 -5.70
N ILE A 87 -11.84 -22.10 -5.02
CA ILE A 87 -12.05 -21.30 -3.81
C ILE A 87 -12.54 -19.90 -4.22
N ARG A 88 -13.61 -19.42 -3.60
CA ARG A 88 -14.11 -18.06 -3.82
C ARG A 88 -13.26 -17.06 -3.02
N VAL A 89 -12.69 -16.07 -3.70
CA VAL A 89 -12.01 -14.93 -3.04
C VAL A 89 -12.97 -13.75 -3.02
N LEU A 90 -13.22 -13.21 -1.82
CA LEU A 90 -13.95 -11.98 -1.56
C LEU A 90 -12.96 -10.92 -1.05
N SER A 91 -12.98 -9.75 -1.64
CA SER A 91 -12.00 -8.71 -1.35
C SER A 91 -12.63 -7.32 -1.33
N LEU A 92 -11.86 -6.30 -0.98
CA LEU A 92 -12.33 -4.92 -1.04
C LEU A 92 -12.64 -4.44 -2.45
N ARG A 93 -12.27 -5.18 -3.50
CA ARG A 93 -12.70 -4.90 -4.87
C ARG A 93 -14.19 -5.16 -5.06
N ASP A 94 -14.76 -6.12 -4.32
CA ASP A 94 -16.17 -6.50 -4.39
C ASP A 94 -17.08 -5.51 -3.63
N CYS A 95 -16.49 -4.56 -2.88
CA CYS A 95 -17.19 -3.49 -2.18
C CYS A 95 -16.53 -2.12 -2.40
N PHE A 96 -16.00 -1.88 -3.59
CA PHE A 96 -15.18 -0.70 -3.90
C PHE A 96 -15.89 0.63 -3.58
N GLU A 97 -17.18 0.74 -3.86
CA GLU A 97 -17.98 1.94 -3.54
C GLU A 97 -17.99 2.25 -2.04
N LYS A 98 -18.12 1.22 -1.20
CA LYS A 98 -18.13 1.39 0.26
C LYS A 98 -16.81 1.93 0.78
N ILE A 99 -15.67 1.50 0.22
CA ILE A 99 -14.34 1.92 0.66
C ILE A 99 -13.86 3.25 0.04
N SER A 100 -14.67 3.89 -0.80
CA SER A 100 -14.30 5.15 -1.47
C SER A 100 -13.91 6.26 -0.50
N ASN A 101 -14.52 6.29 0.69
CA ASN A 101 -14.28 7.30 1.73
C ASN A 101 -13.08 6.97 2.65
N ILE A 102 -12.38 5.85 2.44
CA ILE A 102 -11.18 5.53 3.23
C ILE A 102 -10.00 6.32 2.71
N THR A 103 -9.50 7.25 3.51
CA THR A 103 -8.43 8.19 3.16
C THR A 103 -7.05 7.82 3.72
N SER A 104 -6.96 6.83 4.60
CA SER A 104 -5.76 6.49 5.38
C SER A 104 -4.47 6.39 4.55
N THR A 105 -4.49 5.67 3.42
CA THR A 105 -3.32 5.58 2.53
C THR A 105 -2.98 6.94 1.88
N SER A 106 -4.00 7.73 1.54
CA SER A 106 -3.80 9.07 0.98
C SER A 106 -3.18 10.01 2.02
N GLU A 107 -3.64 9.93 3.27
CA GLU A 107 -3.11 10.71 4.40
C GLU A 107 -1.64 10.36 4.65
N LEU A 108 -1.29 9.07 4.68
CA LEU A 108 0.10 8.64 4.79
C LEU A 108 0.94 9.15 3.62
N THR A 109 0.43 9.06 2.38
CA THR A 109 1.13 9.55 1.18
C THR A 109 1.43 11.04 1.29
N ILE A 110 0.47 11.84 1.73
CA ILE A 110 0.63 13.28 1.96
C ILE A 110 1.66 13.53 3.07
N GLY A 111 1.54 12.83 4.19
CA GLY A 111 2.47 12.94 5.32
C GLY A 111 3.91 12.63 4.93
N LEU A 112 4.14 11.51 4.24
CA LEU A 112 5.45 11.11 3.71
C LEU A 112 6.00 12.15 2.72
N THR A 113 5.14 12.68 1.84
CA THR A 113 5.56 13.73 0.88
C THR A 113 6.00 14.99 1.60
N ILE A 114 5.24 15.45 2.60
CA ILE A 114 5.58 16.64 3.40
C ILE A 114 6.87 16.40 4.17
N ASP A 115 7.03 15.26 4.82
CA ASP A 115 8.25 14.92 5.55
C ASP A 115 9.47 14.88 4.61
N LEU A 116 9.34 14.25 3.45
CA LEU A 116 10.42 14.15 2.45
C LEU A 116 10.89 15.54 2.00
N VAL A 117 9.95 16.48 1.71
CA VAL A 117 10.24 17.86 1.30
C VAL A 117 10.82 18.67 2.45
N ARG A 118 10.27 18.53 3.66
CA ARG A 118 10.60 19.36 4.82
C ARG A 118 11.67 18.76 5.72
N ARG A 119 12.08 17.51 5.48
CA ARG A 119 13.07 16.78 6.30
C ARG A 119 12.71 16.72 7.78
N MET A 120 11.40 16.62 8.10
CA MET A 120 10.92 16.75 9.47
C MET A 120 11.48 15.65 10.39
N SER A 121 11.46 14.40 9.93
CA SER A 121 12.03 13.27 10.66
C SER A 121 13.53 13.42 10.90
N ALA A 122 14.29 13.92 9.89
CA ALA A 122 15.72 14.17 10.02
C ALA A 122 16.03 15.29 11.02
N TYR A 123 15.30 16.41 10.95
CA TYR A 123 15.43 17.48 11.94
C TYR A 123 15.07 17.02 13.35
N SER A 124 13.97 16.28 13.49
CA SER A 124 13.55 15.74 14.79
C SER A 124 14.61 14.80 15.37
N ASN A 125 15.18 13.91 14.55
CA ASN A 125 16.26 13.02 14.97
C ASN A 125 17.51 13.80 15.43
N SER A 126 17.93 14.87 14.70
CA SER A 126 19.06 15.71 15.09
C SER A 126 18.85 16.35 16.45
N VAL A 127 17.64 16.82 16.75
CA VAL A 127 17.34 17.42 18.06
C VAL A 127 17.29 16.35 19.15
N LEU A 128 16.55 15.24 18.92
CA LEU A 128 16.26 14.26 19.96
C LEU A 128 17.42 13.30 20.25
N LYS A 129 18.22 12.97 19.23
CA LYS A 129 19.35 12.03 19.39
C LYS A 129 20.68 12.75 19.60
N ASP A 130 20.90 13.84 18.86
CA ASP A 130 22.21 14.49 18.81
C ASP A 130 22.24 15.81 19.59
N GLY A 131 21.08 16.27 20.11
CA GLY A 131 20.96 17.57 20.78
C GLY A 131 21.22 18.79 19.87
N THR A 132 21.22 18.58 18.55
CA THR A 132 21.57 19.63 17.58
C THR A 132 20.37 20.54 17.32
N TRP A 133 20.48 21.82 17.70
CA TRP A 133 19.49 22.86 17.40
C TRP A 133 19.97 23.74 16.26
N ASN A 134 19.92 23.24 15.00
CA ASN A 134 20.39 23.93 13.82
C ASN A 134 19.33 23.93 12.71
N ARG A 135 18.68 25.08 12.47
CA ARG A 135 17.65 25.25 11.42
C ARG A 135 18.20 25.27 9.99
N ASP A 136 19.50 25.48 9.82
CA ASP A 136 20.14 25.59 8.51
C ASP A 136 20.80 24.27 8.06
N GLN A 137 20.56 23.18 8.79
CA GLN A 137 21.15 21.86 8.53
C GLN A 137 20.71 21.26 7.19
N PHE A 138 19.46 21.48 6.79
CA PHE A 138 18.91 20.97 5.52
C PHE A 138 18.28 22.09 4.70
N LYS A 139 18.46 22.01 3.37
CA LYS A 139 17.73 22.88 2.44
C LYS A 139 16.34 22.26 2.20
N THR A 140 15.30 23.02 2.48
CA THR A 140 13.90 22.60 2.30
C THR A 140 13.15 23.59 1.40
N ARG A 141 12.04 23.15 0.82
CA ARG A 141 11.21 23.95 -0.08
C ARG A 141 9.79 24.08 0.46
N GLN A 142 9.06 25.04 -0.06
CA GLN A 142 7.63 25.23 0.16
C GLN A 142 6.86 24.46 -0.92
N ILE A 143 5.86 23.67 -0.53
CA ILE A 143 5.10 22.80 -1.44
C ILE A 143 4.39 23.61 -2.54
N SER A 144 3.82 24.78 -2.20
CA SER A 144 3.14 25.64 -3.17
C SER A 144 4.04 26.18 -4.30
N SER A 145 5.37 26.07 -4.15
CA SER A 145 6.34 26.44 -5.20
C SER A 145 6.83 25.27 -6.05
N MET A 146 6.19 24.09 -5.93
CA MET A 146 6.65 22.86 -6.56
C MET A 146 5.65 22.34 -7.59
N ASN A 147 6.18 21.68 -8.62
CA ASN A 147 5.39 20.88 -9.55
C ASN A 147 5.26 19.46 -9.01
N ILE A 148 4.03 19.03 -8.78
CA ILE A 148 3.72 17.70 -8.27
C ILE A 148 3.13 16.87 -9.40
N GLY A 149 3.77 15.74 -9.70
CA GLY A 149 3.28 14.75 -10.64
C GLY A 149 2.64 13.57 -9.90
N VAL A 150 1.40 13.25 -10.25
CA VAL A 150 0.70 12.07 -9.73
C VAL A 150 0.57 11.04 -10.85
N LEU A 151 1.21 9.88 -10.69
CA LEU A 151 1.13 8.76 -11.62
C LEU A 151 0.07 7.78 -11.12
N GLY A 152 -1.09 7.76 -11.81
CA GLY A 152 -2.30 7.04 -11.42
C GLY A 152 -3.27 7.91 -10.61
N LEU A 153 -4.43 8.25 -11.21
CA LEU A 153 -5.45 9.11 -10.59
C LEU A 153 -6.67 8.29 -10.11
N GLY A 154 -6.40 7.15 -9.47
CA GLY A 154 -7.39 6.36 -8.76
C GLY A 154 -7.78 7.01 -7.41
N ARG A 155 -8.42 6.25 -6.52
CA ARG A 155 -8.89 6.72 -5.21
C ARG A 155 -7.81 7.47 -4.40
N VAL A 156 -6.61 6.91 -4.29
CA VAL A 156 -5.50 7.54 -3.55
C VAL A 156 -4.98 8.76 -4.31
N GLY A 157 -4.65 8.60 -5.59
CA GLY A 157 -4.07 9.68 -6.39
C GLY A 157 -4.96 10.90 -6.54
N SER A 158 -6.28 10.72 -6.68
CA SER A 158 -7.23 11.83 -6.77
C SER A 158 -7.26 12.65 -5.49
N PHE A 159 -7.33 12.00 -4.32
CA PHE A 159 -7.32 12.69 -3.03
C PHE A 159 -5.99 13.43 -2.79
N VAL A 160 -4.87 12.78 -3.10
CA VAL A 160 -3.53 13.40 -3.00
C VAL A 160 -3.42 14.62 -3.90
N ALA A 161 -3.86 14.52 -5.15
CA ALA A 161 -3.85 15.63 -6.10
C ALA A 161 -4.72 16.80 -5.61
N GLU A 162 -5.90 16.52 -5.07
CA GLU A 162 -6.79 17.52 -4.50
C GLU A 162 -6.15 18.29 -3.34
N VAL A 163 -5.57 17.57 -2.38
CA VAL A 163 -4.95 18.20 -1.19
C VAL A 163 -3.77 19.07 -1.58
N PHE A 164 -2.87 18.59 -2.44
CA PHE A 164 -1.73 19.38 -2.88
C PHE A 164 -2.13 20.58 -3.76
N GLY A 165 -3.20 20.43 -4.56
CA GLY A 165 -3.79 21.56 -5.27
C GLY A 165 -4.30 22.65 -4.31
N LYS A 166 -4.97 22.26 -3.21
CA LYS A 166 -5.38 23.19 -2.14
C LYS A 166 -4.22 23.83 -1.38
N PHE A 167 -3.05 23.16 -1.33
CA PHE A 167 -1.82 23.77 -0.82
C PHE A 167 -1.21 24.80 -1.80
N GLY A 168 -1.78 24.96 -2.98
CA GLY A 168 -1.32 25.87 -4.01
C GLY A 168 -0.19 25.34 -4.89
N ALA A 169 0.09 24.04 -4.84
CA ALA A 169 1.04 23.40 -5.73
C ALA A 169 0.51 23.33 -7.18
N ASN A 170 1.41 23.30 -8.16
CA ASN A 170 1.08 23.01 -9.54
C ASN A 170 1.00 21.49 -9.74
N VAL A 171 -0.23 20.93 -9.76
CA VAL A 171 -0.43 19.48 -9.82
C VAL A 171 -0.75 19.04 -11.24
N SER A 172 0.01 18.07 -11.74
CA SER A 172 -0.27 17.35 -12.98
C SER A 172 -0.41 15.85 -12.72
N PHE A 173 -1.13 15.15 -13.58
CA PHE A 173 -1.25 13.71 -13.49
C PHE A 173 -1.13 13.01 -14.84
N PHE A 174 -0.81 11.73 -14.77
CA PHE A 174 -0.95 10.77 -15.87
C PHE A 174 -1.69 9.54 -15.36
N ASP A 175 -2.68 9.11 -16.12
CA ASP A 175 -3.34 7.80 -15.93
C ASP A 175 -3.42 7.07 -17.27
N CYS A 176 -3.43 5.74 -17.26
CA CYS A 176 -3.60 4.94 -18.48
C CYS A 176 -5.07 4.91 -18.97
N ASN A 177 -6.00 5.37 -18.14
CA ASN A 177 -7.39 5.59 -18.50
C ASN A 177 -7.61 7.05 -18.90
N ASP A 178 -7.63 7.33 -20.19
CA ASP A 178 -7.78 8.67 -20.76
C ASP A 178 -9.13 9.35 -20.41
N SER A 179 -10.11 8.60 -19.91
CA SER A 179 -11.41 9.13 -19.51
C SER A 179 -11.43 9.78 -18.11
N ILE A 180 -10.31 9.69 -17.38
CA ILE A 180 -10.22 10.29 -16.04
C ILE A 180 -9.98 11.78 -16.17
N GLU A 181 -10.87 12.56 -15.58
CA GLU A 181 -10.78 14.03 -15.50
C GLU A 181 -10.55 14.49 -14.06
N SER A 182 -9.92 15.63 -13.91
CA SER A 182 -9.74 16.31 -12.63
C SER A 182 -9.88 17.82 -12.81
N HIS A 183 -10.56 18.48 -11.88
CA HIS A 183 -10.65 19.93 -11.85
C HIS A 183 -9.46 20.60 -11.14
N LEU A 184 -8.66 19.81 -10.40
CA LEU A 184 -7.59 20.30 -9.53
C LEU A 184 -6.18 19.87 -10.00
N ALA A 185 -6.12 19.03 -11.03
CA ALA A 185 -4.85 18.56 -11.60
C ALA A 185 -4.94 18.50 -13.12
N LYS A 186 -3.85 18.87 -13.80
CA LYS A 186 -3.76 18.89 -15.26
C LYS A 186 -3.34 17.53 -15.79
N SER A 187 -4.11 16.93 -16.71
CA SER A 187 -3.70 15.73 -17.46
C SER A 187 -2.53 16.07 -18.40
N VAL A 188 -1.50 15.24 -18.37
CA VAL A 188 -0.30 15.36 -19.23
C VAL A 188 0.16 13.96 -19.66
N SER A 189 1.02 13.88 -20.68
CA SER A 189 1.66 12.61 -21.05
C SER A 189 2.59 12.11 -19.95
N LYS A 190 2.82 10.78 -19.85
CA LYS A 190 3.74 10.18 -18.90
C LYS A 190 5.13 10.83 -18.97
N ASN A 191 5.66 11.06 -20.16
CA ASN A 191 6.99 11.68 -20.33
C ASN A 191 6.99 13.11 -19.77
N ALA A 192 6.00 13.93 -20.12
CA ALA A 192 5.92 15.30 -19.59
C ALA A 192 5.81 15.32 -18.05
N LEU A 193 5.05 14.39 -17.47
CA LEU A 193 4.96 14.24 -16.01
C LEU A 193 6.33 13.97 -15.39
N LEU A 194 7.08 13.00 -15.96
CA LEU A 194 8.40 12.61 -15.46
C LEU A 194 9.44 13.74 -15.59
N GLU A 195 9.45 14.44 -16.71
CA GLU A 195 10.42 15.49 -17.02
C GLU A 195 10.21 16.78 -16.20
N THR A 196 8.97 17.05 -15.74
CA THR A 196 8.66 18.36 -15.15
C THR A 196 8.40 18.32 -13.64
N SER A 197 8.16 17.15 -13.05
CA SER A 197 7.80 17.05 -11.64
C SER A 197 9.00 17.26 -10.70
N ASP A 198 8.85 18.15 -9.74
CA ASP A 198 9.76 18.29 -8.58
C ASP A 198 9.52 17.14 -7.59
N ILE A 199 8.26 16.71 -7.49
CA ILE A 199 7.82 15.58 -6.67
C ILE A 199 7.01 14.67 -7.58
N LEU A 200 7.38 13.39 -7.63
CA LEU A 200 6.63 12.34 -8.35
C LEU A 200 6.02 11.36 -7.34
N ILE A 201 4.69 11.27 -7.33
CA ILE A 201 3.93 10.39 -6.42
C ILE A 201 3.34 9.24 -7.21
N LEU A 202 3.68 8.01 -6.83
CA LEU A 202 3.25 6.80 -7.50
C LEU A 202 2.00 6.23 -6.81
N CYS A 203 0.86 6.31 -7.50
CA CYS A 203 -0.43 5.80 -7.05
C CYS A 203 -1.07 4.80 -8.03
N PRO A 204 -0.32 4.08 -8.89
CA PRO A 204 -0.94 3.16 -9.84
C PRO A 204 -1.49 1.93 -9.13
N SER A 205 -2.56 1.34 -9.70
CA SER A 205 -2.92 -0.03 -9.37
C SER A 205 -1.95 -1.00 -10.06
N TRP A 206 -1.54 -2.04 -9.34
CA TRP A 206 -0.65 -3.06 -9.89
C TRP A 206 -1.17 -4.46 -9.55
N LYS A 207 -0.98 -5.40 -10.49
CA LYS A 207 -1.31 -6.82 -10.34
C LYS A 207 -0.11 -7.65 -10.75
N HIS A 208 -0.02 -8.87 -10.26
CA HIS A 208 0.97 -9.83 -10.72
C HIS A 208 0.96 -9.94 -12.26
N GLY A 209 2.15 -9.92 -12.87
CA GLY A 209 2.31 -9.94 -14.32
C GLY A 209 2.23 -8.57 -15.02
N ASN A 210 1.87 -7.49 -14.31
CA ASN A 210 1.99 -6.17 -14.89
C ASN A 210 3.48 -5.77 -15.03
N PRO A 211 3.83 -4.98 -16.07
CA PRO A 211 5.19 -4.50 -16.24
C PRO A 211 5.59 -3.51 -15.13
N ILE A 212 6.90 -3.36 -14.92
CA ILE A 212 7.49 -2.28 -14.13
C ILE A 212 7.08 -0.94 -14.75
N ILE A 213 6.66 0.00 -13.93
CA ILE A 213 6.19 1.33 -14.36
C ILE A 213 7.34 2.34 -14.37
N MET A 214 8.25 2.24 -13.38
CA MET A 214 9.45 3.04 -13.24
C MET A 214 10.67 2.16 -13.45
N GLY A 215 11.05 1.99 -14.72
CA GLY A 215 12.21 1.21 -15.14
C GLY A 215 13.34 2.10 -15.67
N ASN A 216 14.29 1.49 -16.35
CA ASN A 216 15.49 2.17 -16.88
C ASN A 216 15.15 3.41 -17.74
N ARG A 217 14.12 3.31 -18.60
CA ARG A 217 13.71 4.43 -19.46
C ARG A 217 13.20 5.60 -18.63
N GLU A 218 12.33 5.34 -17.66
CA GLU A 218 11.73 6.35 -16.80
C GLU A 218 12.79 7.04 -15.96
N PHE A 219 13.70 6.29 -15.33
CA PHE A 219 14.81 6.88 -14.58
C PHE A 219 15.78 7.69 -15.45
N ASN A 220 15.87 7.42 -16.77
CA ASN A 220 16.69 8.26 -17.65
C ASN A 220 16.06 9.63 -17.93
N ILE A 221 14.73 9.74 -17.97
CA ILE A 221 14.02 10.97 -18.34
C ILE A 221 13.45 11.76 -17.17
N ILE A 222 13.39 11.21 -15.96
CA ILE A 222 12.89 11.96 -14.79
C ILE A 222 13.72 13.21 -14.58
N LYS A 223 13.07 14.24 -14.05
CA LYS A 223 13.71 15.50 -13.68
C LYS A 223 14.85 15.26 -12.70
N GLU A 224 15.97 15.94 -12.94
CA GLU A 224 17.13 15.92 -12.03
C GLU A 224 16.74 16.46 -10.64
N GLY A 225 17.13 15.75 -9.59
CA GLY A 225 16.81 16.12 -8.21
C GLY A 225 15.37 15.87 -7.78
N VAL A 226 14.59 15.04 -8.52
CA VAL A 226 13.21 14.72 -8.18
C VAL A 226 13.10 14.06 -6.79
N LEU A 227 12.02 14.36 -6.07
CA LEU A 227 11.60 13.63 -4.89
C LEU A 227 10.56 12.58 -5.31
N LEU A 228 10.77 11.32 -4.96
CA LEU A 228 9.92 10.21 -5.35
C LEU A 228 9.19 9.64 -4.15
N VAL A 229 7.88 9.43 -4.28
CA VAL A 229 7.04 8.85 -3.22
C VAL A 229 6.29 7.63 -3.76
N ASN A 230 6.37 6.49 -3.06
CA ASN A 230 5.68 5.26 -3.45
C ASN A 230 4.94 4.63 -2.27
N THR A 231 3.62 4.76 -2.25
CA THR A 231 2.72 4.08 -1.31
C THR A 231 1.82 3.08 -2.01
N SER A 232 2.16 2.70 -3.25
CA SER A 232 1.39 1.75 -4.04
C SER A 232 1.91 0.32 -3.87
N ARG A 233 2.89 -0.09 -4.66
CA ARG A 233 3.52 -1.41 -4.62
C ARG A 233 5.02 -1.29 -4.91
N ALA A 234 5.81 -2.17 -4.29
CA ALA A 234 7.26 -2.19 -4.52
C ALA A 234 7.58 -2.56 -5.98
N GLU A 235 6.84 -3.47 -6.56
CA GLU A 235 7.04 -4.02 -7.89
C GLU A 235 6.80 -3.03 -9.03
N VAL A 236 6.24 -1.85 -8.76
CA VAL A 236 6.09 -0.80 -9.77
C VAL A 236 7.41 -0.14 -10.15
N ILE A 237 8.46 -0.34 -9.35
CA ILE A 237 9.79 0.26 -9.50
C ILE A 237 10.86 -0.81 -9.71
N ASP A 238 11.76 -0.56 -10.65
CA ASP A 238 13.06 -1.26 -10.73
C ASP A 238 13.95 -0.75 -9.58
N HIS A 239 14.12 -1.55 -8.54
CA HIS A 239 14.83 -1.17 -7.32
C HIS A 239 16.32 -0.93 -7.54
N ASP A 240 16.97 -1.67 -8.44
CA ASP A 240 18.40 -1.47 -8.75
C ASP A 240 18.60 -0.10 -9.40
N ARG A 241 17.71 0.27 -10.33
CA ARG A 241 17.73 1.58 -10.98
C ARG A 241 17.36 2.73 -10.04
N LEU A 242 16.46 2.48 -9.10
CA LEU A 242 16.13 3.46 -8.05
C LEU A 242 17.36 3.77 -7.20
N VAL A 243 18.02 2.73 -6.69
CA VAL A 243 19.23 2.85 -5.85
C VAL A 243 20.35 3.58 -6.60
N GLU A 244 20.60 3.21 -7.84
CA GLU A 244 21.57 3.89 -8.70
C GLU A 244 21.22 5.38 -8.87
N SER A 245 19.94 5.69 -9.15
CA SER A 245 19.46 7.07 -9.35
C SER A 245 19.57 7.92 -8.07
N ILE A 246 19.39 7.32 -6.90
CA ILE A 246 19.59 7.99 -5.61
C ILE A 246 21.08 8.30 -5.41
N LYS A 247 21.97 7.33 -5.63
CA LYS A 247 23.42 7.50 -5.50
C LYS A 247 23.99 8.58 -6.44
N LEU A 248 23.42 8.69 -7.64
CA LEU A 248 23.78 9.71 -8.63
C LEU A 248 23.13 11.08 -8.34
N GLY A 249 22.24 11.20 -7.37
CA GLY A 249 21.53 12.44 -7.04
C GLY A 249 20.37 12.78 -7.97
N LYS A 250 20.07 11.93 -8.95
CA LYS A 250 18.95 12.11 -9.87
C LYS A 250 17.60 12.01 -9.13
N VAL A 251 17.50 11.10 -8.18
CA VAL A 251 16.47 11.06 -7.15
C VAL A 251 17.08 11.65 -5.88
N SER A 252 16.68 12.86 -5.50
CA SER A 252 17.23 13.58 -4.34
C SER A 252 16.62 13.15 -3.01
N GLY A 253 15.55 12.34 -3.05
CA GLY A 253 14.94 11.72 -1.89
C GLY A 253 13.85 10.73 -2.29
N TYR A 254 13.66 9.70 -1.45
CA TYR A 254 12.67 8.67 -1.66
C TYR A 254 11.90 8.35 -0.39
N ALA A 255 10.57 8.39 -0.46
CA ALA A 255 9.70 7.96 0.62
C ALA A 255 8.82 6.79 0.16
N THR A 256 8.74 5.73 0.97
CA THR A 256 7.96 4.55 0.62
C THR A 256 7.29 3.90 1.82
N ASP A 257 6.11 3.32 1.56
CA ASP A 257 5.41 2.45 2.51
C ASP A 257 5.53 0.96 2.10
N VAL A 258 6.26 0.69 1.02
CA VAL A 258 6.37 -0.67 0.46
C VAL A 258 7.81 -0.98 0.06
N LEU A 259 8.28 -2.17 0.45
CA LEU A 259 9.57 -2.72 0.06
C LEU A 259 9.38 -4.06 -0.65
N PRO A 260 10.31 -4.49 -1.51
CA PRO A 260 10.29 -5.82 -2.13
C PRO A 260 10.73 -6.91 -1.15
N ILE A 261 10.13 -6.91 0.05
CA ILE A 261 10.31 -7.94 1.08
C ILE A 261 9.12 -8.87 1.07
N LYS A 262 9.36 -10.16 1.31
CA LYS A 262 8.31 -11.15 1.09
C LYS A 262 7.24 -11.14 2.18
N TYR A 263 7.59 -10.85 3.44
CA TYR A 263 6.61 -10.88 4.56
C TYR A 263 7.07 -10.05 5.76
N GLU A 264 6.15 -9.81 6.72
CA GLU A 264 6.37 -9.03 7.95
C GLU A 264 7.56 -9.49 8.82
N ASN A 265 8.03 -10.74 8.63
CA ASN A 265 9.17 -11.28 9.38
C ASN A 265 10.51 -11.11 8.65
N ASP A 266 10.53 -10.56 7.45
CA ASP A 266 11.77 -10.29 6.74
C ASP A 266 12.50 -9.10 7.37
N ASN A 267 13.80 -9.26 7.61
CA ASN A 267 14.60 -8.20 8.19
C ASN A 267 14.85 -7.08 7.15
N ALA A 268 14.07 -6.01 7.23
CA ALA A 268 14.26 -4.84 6.38
C ALA A 268 15.64 -4.15 6.56
N GLY A 269 16.32 -4.38 7.69
CA GLY A 269 17.60 -3.76 8.01
C GLY A 269 18.73 -4.14 7.02
N SER A 270 18.62 -5.25 6.31
CA SER A 270 19.58 -5.62 5.26
C SER A 270 19.31 -4.97 3.90
N HIS A 271 18.17 -4.29 3.74
CA HIS A 271 17.74 -3.69 2.48
C HIS A 271 18.63 -2.49 2.11
N GLU A 272 18.97 -2.33 0.82
CA GLU A 272 19.89 -1.31 0.36
C GLU A 272 19.41 0.13 0.63
N LEU A 273 18.10 0.36 0.60
CA LEU A 273 17.52 1.67 0.99
C LEU A 273 17.76 2.01 2.47
N VAL A 274 17.83 1.02 3.35
CA VAL A 274 18.17 1.26 4.77
C VAL A 274 19.63 1.69 4.88
N LYS A 275 20.53 1.05 4.16
CA LYS A 275 21.94 1.47 4.10
C LYS A 275 22.11 2.88 3.54
N LEU A 276 21.36 3.24 2.49
CA LEU A 276 21.34 4.60 1.96
C LEU A 276 20.86 5.62 3.01
N TYR A 277 19.87 5.27 3.81
CA TYR A 277 19.45 6.14 4.94
C TYR A 277 20.59 6.31 5.96
N GLU A 278 21.30 5.25 6.32
CA GLU A 278 22.45 5.28 7.23
C GLU A 278 23.61 6.13 6.65
N ASP A 279 23.80 6.11 5.32
CA ASP A 279 24.75 6.95 4.58
C ASP A 279 24.31 8.42 4.45
N GLY A 280 23.15 8.81 5.00
CA GLY A 280 22.65 10.18 5.07
C GLY A 280 21.78 10.63 3.89
N PHE A 281 21.43 9.72 2.97
CA PHE A 281 20.47 10.04 1.91
C PHE A 281 19.07 10.35 2.48
N ASN A 282 18.27 11.09 1.72
CA ASN A 282 16.91 11.46 2.11
C ASN A 282 15.94 10.30 1.86
N ILE A 283 15.92 9.34 2.77
CA ILE A 283 15.09 8.13 2.67
C ILE A 283 14.10 8.08 3.85
N ILE A 284 12.84 7.78 3.56
CA ILE A 284 11.80 7.53 4.56
C ILE A 284 11.14 6.20 4.20
N ILE A 285 11.04 5.29 5.17
CA ILE A 285 10.43 3.98 4.99
C ILE A 285 9.43 3.75 6.13
N THR A 286 8.22 3.35 5.77
CA THR A 286 7.21 2.87 6.72
C THR A 286 6.84 1.42 6.42
N PRO A 287 6.48 0.60 7.42
CA PRO A 287 6.31 -0.83 7.24
C PRO A 287 4.89 -1.20 6.80
N HIS A 288 4.48 -0.75 5.60
CA HIS A 288 3.20 -1.02 4.95
C HIS A 288 1.98 -0.65 5.81
N ILE A 289 1.99 0.54 6.37
CA ILE A 289 0.96 1.05 7.29
C ILE A 289 -0.12 1.92 6.63
N GLY A 290 -0.07 2.12 5.30
CA GLY A 290 -1.00 3.02 4.60
C GLY A 290 -2.47 2.71 4.84
N GLY A 291 -2.86 1.45 4.95
CA GLY A 291 -4.23 1.03 5.29
C GLY A 291 -4.43 0.72 6.78
N ARG A 292 -3.40 0.82 7.63
CA ARG A 292 -3.41 0.31 9.01
C ARG A 292 -3.78 1.39 10.03
N THR A 293 -4.88 2.08 9.81
CA THR A 293 -5.51 2.90 10.84
C THR A 293 -6.65 2.13 11.49
N THR A 294 -6.93 2.36 12.78
CA THR A 294 -8.00 1.67 13.51
C THR A 294 -9.33 1.76 12.77
N ASP A 295 -9.67 2.95 12.27
CA ASP A 295 -10.94 3.20 11.58
C ASP A 295 -11.01 2.46 10.24
N ALA A 296 -9.97 2.54 9.41
CA ALA A 296 -9.93 1.88 8.11
C ALA A 296 -9.95 0.35 8.27
N MET A 297 -9.21 -0.18 9.23
CA MET A 297 -9.18 -1.63 9.50
C MET A 297 -10.56 -2.13 9.92
N SER A 298 -11.17 -1.55 10.95
CA SER A 298 -12.51 -1.94 11.40
C SER A 298 -13.54 -1.88 10.29
N TYR A 299 -13.52 -0.80 9.49
CA TYR A 299 -14.47 -0.62 8.40
C TYR A 299 -14.27 -1.66 7.28
N THR A 300 -13.04 -1.94 6.88
CA THR A 300 -12.73 -2.91 5.82
C THR A 300 -13.04 -4.35 6.25
N GLU A 301 -12.81 -4.68 7.51
CA GLU A 301 -13.17 -5.98 8.09
C GLU A 301 -14.68 -6.18 8.11
N ASP A 302 -15.44 -5.16 8.51
CA ASP A 302 -16.89 -5.19 8.47
C ASP A 302 -17.42 -5.37 7.04
N CYS A 303 -16.82 -4.70 6.05
CA CYS A 303 -17.17 -4.89 4.64
C CYS A 303 -16.96 -6.34 4.18
N ILE A 304 -15.85 -6.97 4.55
CA ILE A 304 -15.58 -8.37 4.19
C ILE A 304 -16.53 -9.31 4.92
N ALA A 305 -16.82 -9.08 6.21
CA ALA A 305 -17.77 -9.88 6.95
C ALA A 305 -19.17 -9.85 6.32
N ASP A 306 -19.63 -8.66 5.89
CA ASP A 306 -20.90 -8.49 5.17
C ASP A 306 -20.91 -9.25 3.82
N LEU A 307 -19.81 -9.20 3.06
CA LEU A 307 -19.69 -9.95 1.80
C LEU A 307 -19.76 -11.47 2.03
N VAL A 308 -19.03 -11.96 3.04
CA VAL A 308 -19.03 -13.39 3.40
C VAL A 308 -20.41 -13.84 3.85
N LEU A 309 -21.09 -13.08 4.71
CA LEU A 309 -22.46 -13.36 5.15
C LEU A 309 -23.43 -13.40 3.97
N SER A 310 -23.35 -12.41 3.09
CA SER A 310 -24.21 -12.32 1.89
C SER A 310 -23.99 -13.47 0.91
N HIS A 311 -22.75 -14.00 0.80
CA HIS A 311 -22.44 -15.15 -0.05
C HIS A 311 -23.21 -16.41 0.36
N TYR A 312 -23.44 -16.62 1.64
CA TYR A 312 -24.21 -17.77 2.15
C TYR A 312 -25.72 -17.50 2.21
N ASN A 313 -26.21 -16.31 1.78
CA ASN A 313 -27.61 -15.89 1.87
C ASN A 313 -28.19 -16.00 3.30
N LEU A 314 -27.40 -15.64 4.29
CA LEU A 314 -27.74 -15.65 5.70
C LEU A 314 -28.10 -14.25 6.22
#